data_6b099d35ca18207fa43a4475c2455e5a
#
_entry.id   6b099d35ca18207fa43a4475c2455e5a
#
_cell.length_a   1.000
_cell.length_b   1.000
_cell.length_c   1.000
_cell.angle_alpha   90.00
_cell.angle_beta   90.00
_cell.angle_gamma   90.00
#
_symmetry.space_group_name_H-M   'P 1'
#
loop_
_entity.id
_entity.type
_entity.pdbx_description
1 polymer ?
#
loop_
_entity_poly.entity_id
_entity_poly.type
_entity_poly.pdbx_seq_one_letter_code
_entity_poly.pdbx_strand_id
1 'polypeptide(L)'
;KKMARIFSYGGGCGISLSKLRPKGARVYNAAKTSTGAVSFMEIYDAAGNVIGANNRRAALLIGLDCSHPDIEYFLEVKKNNTKIQSANISILFNNEFMEAVRDNKEYTLRFDVETTGEKISKAINARDFFLKFARANYDWAEPGCLFMDRIRSHNLLAGYPADEYYIEISNPCAEYLGNAYNACNLGSINIYNAVKNPFTKEAAIDFDYLAKAVQTGIRALDEILDYGYDMQP
;
A
#
# COMPACT_ATOMS: atom_id res chain seq x y z
N LYS A 1 16.19 7.69 1.45
CA LYS A 1 16.97 8.05 0.26
C LYS A 1 16.27 7.57 -1.01
N LYS A 2 16.00 6.25 -1.22
CA LYS A 2 15.34 5.70 -2.42
C LYS A 2 13.98 6.36 -2.68
N MET A 3 13.09 6.38 -1.69
CA MET A 3 11.77 7.00 -1.77
C MET A 3 11.83 8.49 -2.18
N ALA A 4 12.72 9.27 -1.55
CA ALA A 4 12.93 10.68 -1.89
C ALA A 4 13.33 10.87 -3.36
N ARG A 5 14.13 9.97 -3.90
CA ARG A 5 14.50 9.99 -5.31
C ARG A 5 13.32 9.66 -6.23
N ILE A 6 12.49 8.66 -5.88
CA ILE A 6 11.26 8.37 -6.62
C ILE A 6 10.36 9.61 -6.67
N PHE A 7 10.19 10.31 -5.54
CA PHE A 7 9.39 11.52 -5.48
C PHE A 7 9.95 12.67 -6.33
N SER A 8 11.28 12.83 -6.39
CA SER A 8 11.90 13.88 -7.20
C SER A 8 11.68 13.69 -8.71
N TYR A 9 11.38 12.46 -9.15
CA TYR A 9 10.99 12.15 -10.52
C TYR A 9 9.46 12.11 -10.73
N GLY A 10 8.67 12.48 -9.72
CA GLY A 10 7.21 12.50 -9.81
C GLY A 10 6.56 11.12 -9.65
N GLY A 11 7.31 10.11 -9.24
CA GLY A 11 6.79 8.76 -8.98
C GLY A 11 6.06 8.65 -7.64
N GLY A 12 5.26 7.59 -7.50
CA GLY A 12 4.60 7.20 -6.26
C GLY A 12 5.29 6.02 -5.59
N CYS A 13 5.10 5.86 -4.29
CA CYS A 13 5.71 4.79 -3.52
C CYS A 13 4.73 4.24 -2.46
N GLY A 14 4.67 2.91 -2.33
CA GLY A 14 4.03 2.23 -1.22
C GLY A 14 5.07 1.66 -0.26
N ILE A 15 4.85 1.80 1.04
CA ILE A 15 5.73 1.24 2.07
C ILE A 15 4.92 0.54 3.16
N SER A 16 5.41 -0.60 3.62
CA SER A 16 4.88 -1.28 4.80
C SER A 16 5.74 -0.97 6.02
N LEU A 17 5.11 -0.57 7.12
CA LEU A 17 5.77 -0.36 8.41
C LEU A 17 5.66 -1.57 9.33
N SER A 18 5.10 -2.67 8.86
CA SER A 18 4.79 -3.86 9.67
C SER A 18 6.02 -4.54 10.29
N LYS A 19 7.21 -4.29 9.72
CA LYS A 19 8.50 -4.79 10.25
C LYS A 19 9.17 -3.82 11.24
N LEU A 20 8.62 -2.61 11.45
CA LEU A 20 9.14 -1.68 12.44
C LEU A 20 8.66 -2.07 13.84
N ARG A 21 9.55 -1.93 14.83
CA ARG A 21 9.23 -2.24 16.23
C ARG A 21 8.08 -1.37 16.74
N PRO A 22 7.16 -1.95 17.52
CA PRO A 22 6.10 -1.19 18.16
C PRO A 22 6.63 -0.22 19.22
N LYS A 23 5.81 0.72 19.61
CA LYS A 23 6.08 1.68 20.66
C LYS A 23 6.38 0.97 21.98
N GLY A 24 7.46 1.37 22.64
CA GLY A 24 7.91 0.81 23.90
C GLY A 24 8.79 -0.43 23.79
N ALA A 25 8.89 -1.07 22.60
CA ALA A 25 9.78 -2.19 22.39
C ALA A 25 11.25 -1.82 22.66
N ARG A 26 12.01 -2.75 23.25
CA ARG A 26 13.41 -2.52 23.61
C ARG A 26 14.31 -2.27 22.40
N VAL A 27 15.21 -1.30 22.52
CA VAL A 27 16.30 -1.03 21.58
C VAL A 27 17.63 -0.92 22.30
N TYR A 28 18.73 -1.32 21.62
CA TYR A 28 20.08 -1.27 22.18
C TYR A 28 20.83 0.03 21.84
N ASN A 29 20.15 1.17 21.95
CA ASN A 29 20.77 2.47 21.78
C ASN A 29 20.42 3.41 22.95
N ALA A 30 20.85 4.67 22.88
CA ALA A 30 20.61 5.66 23.91
C ALA A 30 19.12 5.90 24.22
N ALA A 31 18.23 5.63 23.28
CA ALA A 31 16.79 5.79 23.49
C ALA A 31 16.17 4.69 24.36
N LYS A 32 16.81 3.52 24.47
CA LYS A 32 16.37 2.33 25.22
C LYS A 32 15.05 1.70 24.74
N THR A 33 14.10 2.48 24.28
CA THR A 33 12.80 2.04 23.78
C THR A 33 12.46 2.67 22.43
N SER A 34 11.70 1.95 21.61
CA SER A 34 11.19 2.42 20.31
C SER A 34 10.06 3.44 20.48
N THR A 35 10.04 4.46 19.62
CA THR A 35 8.91 5.39 19.52
C THR A 35 7.71 4.80 18.77
N GLY A 36 7.89 3.65 18.11
CA GLY A 36 6.84 2.91 17.42
C GLY A 36 6.75 3.17 15.91
N ALA A 37 6.10 2.25 15.21
CA ALA A 37 5.93 2.32 13.77
C ALA A 37 5.22 3.61 13.32
N VAL A 38 4.20 4.05 14.06
CA VAL A 38 3.40 5.22 13.74
C VAL A 38 4.21 6.52 13.82
N SER A 39 5.18 6.64 14.74
CA SER A 39 6.03 7.83 14.82
C SER A 39 6.94 7.98 13.60
N PHE A 40 7.37 6.89 12.99
CA PHE A 40 8.18 6.92 11.77
C PHE A 40 7.40 7.40 10.54
N MET A 41 6.07 7.35 10.56
CA MET A 41 5.25 7.90 9.48
C MET A 41 5.54 9.38 9.24
N GLU A 42 5.84 10.15 10.29
CA GLU A 42 6.14 11.59 10.20
C GLU A 42 7.38 11.86 9.32
N ILE A 43 8.38 10.98 9.34
CA ILE A 43 9.58 11.10 8.49
C ILE A 43 9.21 10.91 7.01
N TYR A 44 8.38 9.90 6.72
CA TYR A 44 7.97 9.60 5.35
C TYR A 44 7.01 10.66 4.81
N ASP A 45 6.10 11.14 5.65
CA ASP A 45 5.17 12.21 5.30
C ASP A 45 5.90 13.53 5.04
N ALA A 46 6.88 13.89 5.89
CA ALA A 46 7.73 15.06 5.69
C ALA A 46 8.51 14.97 4.37
N ALA A 47 9.05 13.78 4.05
CA ALA A 47 9.73 13.58 2.77
C ALA A 47 8.76 13.77 1.59
N GLY A 48 7.53 13.28 1.67
CA GLY A 48 6.49 13.46 0.66
C GLY A 48 6.03 14.92 0.50
N ASN A 49 6.00 15.66 1.60
CA ASN A 49 5.63 17.09 1.58
C ASN A 49 6.71 17.99 0.99
N VAL A 50 7.99 17.66 1.24
CA VAL A 50 9.14 18.52 0.86
C VAL A 50 9.67 18.17 -0.52
N ILE A 51 9.66 16.88 -0.89
CA ILE A 51 10.25 16.40 -2.12
C ILE A 51 9.13 16.06 -3.10
N GLY A 52 8.91 16.93 -4.08
CA GLY A 52 7.94 16.74 -5.16
C GLY A 52 8.53 17.24 -6.49
N ALA A 53 7.94 16.84 -7.60
CA ALA A 53 8.29 17.31 -8.93
C ALA A 53 7.32 18.41 -9.39
N ASN A 54 7.85 19.54 -9.84
CA ASN A 54 7.08 20.62 -10.47
C ASN A 54 5.85 21.08 -9.65
N ASN A 55 6.04 21.38 -8.36
CA ASN A 55 4.98 21.77 -7.41
C ASN A 55 3.89 20.70 -7.17
N ARG A 56 4.11 19.47 -7.61
CA ARG A 56 3.21 18.35 -7.36
C ARG A 56 3.64 17.60 -6.11
N ARG A 57 2.69 17.36 -5.19
CA ARG A 57 2.94 16.53 -4.01
C ARG A 57 3.33 15.11 -4.42
N ALA A 58 4.22 14.49 -3.64
CA ALA A 58 4.53 13.09 -3.78
C ALA A 58 3.29 12.22 -3.50
N ALA A 59 3.18 11.09 -4.17
CA ALA A 59 2.17 10.09 -3.88
C ALA A 59 2.78 9.00 -3.00
N LEU A 60 2.22 8.80 -1.81
CA LEU A 60 2.72 7.83 -0.83
C LEU A 60 1.56 7.03 -0.24
N LEU A 61 1.71 5.71 -0.16
CA LEU A 61 0.87 4.82 0.64
C LEU A 61 1.69 4.23 1.78
N ILE A 62 1.15 4.30 2.99
CA ILE A 62 1.73 3.66 4.18
C ILE A 62 0.78 2.56 4.66
N GLY A 63 1.27 1.33 4.76
CA GLY A 63 0.52 0.19 5.28
C GLY A 63 1.02 -0.31 6.62
N LEU A 64 0.11 -0.82 7.44
CA LEU A 64 0.43 -1.53 8.68
C LEU A 64 -0.43 -2.79 8.80
N ASP A 65 0.21 -3.91 9.16
CA ASP A 65 -0.48 -5.18 9.38
C ASP A 65 -1.44 -5.09 10.58
N CYS A 66 -2.62 -5.68 10.44
CA CYS A 66 -3.64 -5.68 11.49
C CYS A 66 -3.19 -6.39 12.78
N SER A 67 -2.17 -7.25 12.70
CA SER A 67 -1.56 -7.91 13.87
C SER A 67 -0.56 -7.04 14.63
N HIS A 68 -0.16 -5.89 14.07
CA HIS A 68 0.88 -5.06 14.69
C HIS A 68 0.39 -4.39 15.97
N PRO A 69 1.17 -4.38 17.08
CA PRO A 69 0.74 -3.77 18.35
C PRO A 69 0.38 -2.28 18.28
N ASP A 70 0.94 -1.53 17.32
CA ASP A 70 0.63 -0.12 17.12
C ASP A 70 -0.61 0.14 16.24
N ILE A 71 -1.37 -0.90 15.86
CA ILE A 71 -2.48 -0.76 14.90
C ILE A 71 -3.59 0.19 15.36
N GLU A 72 -3.86 0.24 16.67
CA GLU A 72 -4.84 1.17 17.23
C GLU A 72 -4.39 2.64 17.10
N TYR A 73 -3.08 2.92 17.27
CA TYR A 73 -2.51 4.25 17.02
C TYR A 73 -2.54 4.62 15.54
N PHE A 74 -2.24 3.64 14.69
CA PHE A 74 -2.30 3.81 13.23
C PHE A 74 -3.70 4.17 12.75
N LEU A 75 -4.72 3.51 13.28
CA LEU A 75 -6.12 3.80 12.97
C LEU A 75 -6.51 5.26 13.27
N GLU A 76 -5.96 5.84 14.33
CA GLU A 76 -6.33 7.16 14.82
C GLU A 76 -5.43 8.29 14.32
N VAL A 77 -4.33 7.98 13.62
CA VAL A 77 -3.29 8.96 13.29
C VAL A 77 -3.81 10.13 12.44
N LYS A 78 -4.82 9.92 11.61
CA LYS A 78 -5.44 10.96 10.78
C LYS A 78 -6.70 11.61 11.39
N LYS A 79 -7.17 11.12 12.52
CA LYS A 79 -8.43 11.57 13.13
C LYS A 79 -8.51 13.09 13.39
N ASN A 80 -7.38 13.75 13.56
CA ASN A 80 -7.29 15.19 13.76
C ASN A 80 -6.61 15.93 12.58
N ASN A 81 -6.35 15.24 11.48
CA ASN A 81 -5.74 15.75 10.24
C ASN A 81 -4.50 16.66 10.43
N THR A 82 -3.75 16.47 11.53
CA THR A 82 -2.65 17.37 11.89
C THR A 82 -1.27 16.81 11.57
N LYS A 83 -1.12 15.48 11.48
CA LYS A 83 0.21 14.85 11.43
C LYS A 83 0.58 14.24 10.09
N ILE A 84 -0.26 13.42 9.50
CA ILE A 84 0.06 12.69 8.26
C ILE A 84 -0.86 13.20 7.15
N GLN A 85 -0.35 14.13 6.33
CA GLN A 85 -1.18 14.84 5.35
C GLN A 85 -0.91 14.42 3.90
N SER A 86 0.31 13.98 3.58
CA SER A 86 0.71 13.65 2.21
C SER A 86 0.64 12.16 1.88
N ALA A 87 0.52 11.30 2.90
CA ALA A 87 0.44 9.86 2.71
C ALA A 87 -0.99 9.34 2.84
N ASN A 88 -1.43 8.49 1.91
CA ASN A 88 -2.57 7.61 2.11
C ASN A 88 -2.18 6.52 3.11
N ILE A 89 -3.13 6.02 3.89
CA ILE A 89 -2.87 4.95 4.86
C ILE A 89 -3.84 3.79 4.66
N SER A 90 -3.35 2.56 4.82
CA SER A 90 -4.18 1.35 4.71
C SER A 90 -3.83 0.31 5.75
N ILE A 91 -4.84 -0.35 6.31
CA ILE A 91 -4.67 -1.50 7.18
C ILE A 91 -4.58 -2.77 6.32
N LEU A 92 -3.57 -3.59 6.59
CA LEU A 92 -3.33 -4.85 5.90
C LEU A 92 -4.01 -5.97 6.70
N PHE A 93 -5.23 -6.33 6.32
CA PHE A 93 -6.01 -7.38 6.98
C PHE A 93 -5.62 -8.77 6.50
N ASN A 94 -5.56 -9.73 7.43
CA ASN A 94 -5.39 -11.15 7.16
C ASN A 94 -6.69 -11.93 7.43
N ASN A 95 -6.76 -13.18 6.99
CA ASN A 95 -7.95 -14.02 7.14
C ASN A 95 -8.24 -14.33 8.62
N GLU A 96 -7.20 -14.59 9.44
CA GLU A 96 -7.32 -14.85 10.87
C GLU A 96 -8.08 -13.71 11.57
N PHE A 97 -7.71 -12.46 11.27
CA PHE A 97 -8.41 -11.29 11.80
C PHE A 97 -9.86 -11.22 11.33
N MET A 98 -10.12 -11.42 10.03
CA MET A 98 -11.47 -11.34 9.47
C MET A 98 -12.39 -12.44 9.99
N GLU A 99 -11.85 -13.63 10.26
CA GLU A 99 -12.58 -14.71 10.93
C GLU A 99 -12.93 -14.34 12.38
N ALA A 100 -11.98 -13.75 13.12
CA ALA A 100 -12.24 -13.24 14.46
C ALA A 100 -13.30 -12.13 14.46
N VAL A 101 -13.33 -11.25 13.45
CA VAL A 101 -14.39 -10.24 13.26
C VAL A 101 -15.74 -10.92 13.05
N ARG A 102 -15.82 -11.89 12.13
CA ARG A 102 -17.07 -12.63 11.84
C ARG A 102 -17.62 -13.31 13.09
N ASP A 103 -16.74 -13.95 13.84
CA ASP A 103 -17.10 -14.76 15.00
C ASP A 103 -17.17 -13.95 16.31
N ASN A 104 -16.90 -12.65 16.28
CA ASN A 104 -16.84 -11.74 17.43
C ASN A 104 -15.88 -12.23 18.53
N LYS A 105 -14.66 -12.64 18.12
CA LYS A 105 -13.64 -13.17 19.01
C LYS A 105 -12.55 -12.14 19.30
N GLU A 106 -11.74 -12.45 20.30
CA GLU A 106 -10.47 -11.77 20.52
C GLU A 106 -9.48 -12.11 19.42
N TYR A 107 -8.65 -11.12 19.08
CA TYR A 107 -7.52 -11.25 18.18
C TYR A 107 -6.26 -10.76 18.87
N THR A 108 -5.17 -11.50 18.74
CA THR A 108 -3.91 -11.17 19.40
C THR A 108 -3.03 -10.34 18.46
N LEU A 109 -2.82 -9.08 18.80
CA LEU A 109 -1.75 -8.28 18.23
C LEU A 109 -0.40 -8.85 18.71
N ARG A 110 0.58 -8.99 17.81
CA ARG A 110 1.85 -9.67 18.12
C ARG A 110 3.00 -9.08 17.33
N PHE A 111 4.18 -9.04 17.98
CA PHE A 111 5.42 -8.63 17.34
C PHE A 111 6.62 -9.29 18.05
N ASP A 112 7.45 -9.98 17.28
CA ASP A 112 8.69 -10.60 17.79
C ASP A 112 9.86 -9.68 17.44
N VAL A 113 10.54 -9.16 18.47
CA VAL A 113 11.72 -8.30 18.32
C VAL A 113 12.95 -9.20 18.16
N GLU A 114 13.30 -9.55 16.94
CA GLU A 114 14.40 -10.48 16.61
C GLU A 114 15.72 -10.16 17.34
N THR A 115 16.09 -8.87 17.43
CA THR A 115 17.38 -8.45 18.00
C THR A 115 17.46 -8.56 19.53
N THR A 116 16.32 -8.55 20.23
CA THR A 116 16.26 -8.61 21.70
C THR A 116 15.61 -9.89 22.21
N GLY A 117 14.97 -10.67 21.33
CA GLY A 117 14.17 -11.84 21.71
C GLY A 117 12.86 -11.48 22.44
N GLU A 118 12.52 -10.17 22.55
CA GLU A 118 11.30 -9.73 23.21
C GLU A 118 10.08 -10.11 22.37
N LYS A 119 9.08 -10.71 23.01
CA LYS A 119 7.79 -11.03 22.39
C LYS A 119 6.72 -10.11 22.96
N ILE A 120 6.10 -9.33 22.09
CA ILE A 120 5.06 -8.37 22.47
C ILE A 120 3.73 -8.91 21.99
N SER A 121 2.74 -8.98 22.90
CA SER A 121 1.39 -9.40 22.57
C SER A 121 0.35 -8.58 23.33
N LYS A 122 -0.79 -8.33 22.68
CA LYS A 122 -1.94 -7.63 23.25
C LYS A 122 -3.23 -8.17 22.62
N ALA A 123 -4.19 -8.59 23.42
CA ALA A 123 -5.50 -8.99 22.92
C ALA A 123 -6.39 -7.77 22.70
N ILE A 124 -7.16 -7.80 21.61
CA ILE A 124 -8.22 -6.85 21.30
C ILE A 124 -9.45 -7.61 20.83
N ASN A 125 -10.67 -7.03 21.00
CA ASN A 125 -11.84 -7.55 20.31
C ASN A 125 -11.79 -7.17 18.84
N ALA A 126 -11.75 -8.17 17.94
CA ALA A 126 -11.58 -7.96 16.51
C ALA A 126 -12.75 -7.17 15.89
N ARG A 127 -13.99 -7.47 16.29
CA ARG A 127 -15.19 -6.81 15.77
C ARG A 127 -15.25 -5.35 16.21
N ASP A 128 -14.94 -5.06 17.46
CA ASP A 128 -14.92 -3.68 17.95
C ASP A 128 -13.85 -2.84 17.23
N PHE A 129 -12.69 -3.43 16.99
CA PHE A 129 -11.65 -2.75 16.21
C PHE A 129 -12.10 -2.51 14.76
N PHE A 130 -12.72 -3.51 14.12
CA PHE A 130 -13.22 -3.36 12.75
C PHE A 130 -14.32 -2.31 12.63
N LEU A 131 -15.21 -2.21 13.62
CA LEU A 131 -16.23 -1.16 13.66
C LEU A 131 -15.62 0.24 13.84
N LYS A 132 -14.56 0.38 14.66
CA LYS A 132 -13.79 1.63 14.77
C LYS A 132 -13.11 1.99 13.43
N PHE A 133 -12.56 0.99 12.73
CA PHE A 133 -12.00 1.17 11.39
C PHE A 133 -13.07 1.64 10.40
N ALA A 134 -14.22 0.95 10.34
CA ALA A 134 -15.31 1.33 9.45
C ALA A 134 -15.82 2.76 9.74
N ARG A 135 -15.88 3.15 11.01
CA ARG A 135 -16.24 4.52 11.40
C ARG A 135 -15.20 5.54 10.95
N ALA A 136 -13.90 5.28 11.16
CA ALA A 136 -12.84 6.17 10.73
C ALA A 136 -12.85 6.34 9.21
N ASN A 137 -13.02 5.23 8.46
CA ASN A 137 -13.13 5.26 7.01
C ASN A 137 -14.36 6.05 6.53
N TYR A 138 -15.51 5.91 7.20
CA TYR A 138 -16.70 6.69 6.89
C TYR A 138 -16.50 8.20 7.13
N ASP A 139 -15.88 8.56 8.24
CA ASP A 139 -15.69 9.97 8.63
C ASP A 139 -14.62 10.69 7.78
N TRP A 140 -13.56 9.98 7.36
CA TRP A 140 -12.35 10.56 6.78
C TRP A 140 -11.90 9.94 5.46
N ALA A 141 -12.62 8.93 4.94
CA ALA A 141 -12.21 8.08 3.80
C ALA A 141 -10.89 7.32 4.03
N GLU A 142 -10.34 7.34 5.24
CA GLU A 142 -9.09 6.68 5.63
C GLU A 142 -9.17 6.16 7.08
N PRO A 143 -8.44 5.08 7.42
CA PRO A 143 -7.59 4.26 6.53
C PRO A 143 -8.38 3.50 5.47
N GLY A 144 -7.72 3.18 4.34
CA GLY A 144 -8.17 2.15 3.43
C GLY A 144 -7.91 0.74 3.98
N CYS A 145 -8.24 -0.30 3.22
CA CYS A 145 -7.97 -1.68 3.59
C CYS A 145 -7.45 -2.51 2.42
N LEU A 146 -6.53 -3.44 2.72
CA LEU A 146 -6.05 -4.45 1.79
C LEU A 146 -6.20 -5.82 2.44
N PHE A 147 -6.85 -6.78 1.77
CA PHE A 147 -7.05 -8.15 2.26
C PHE A 147 -5.89 -9.03 1.77
N MET A 148 -4.79 -9.03 2.53
CA MET A 148 -3.48 -9.50 2.07
C MET A 148 -3.44 -10.99 1.72
N ASP A 149 -4.12 -11.87 2.47
CA ASP A 149 -4.11 -13.30 2.16
C ASP A 149 -4.85 -13.58 0.86
N ARG A 150 -5.95 -12.86 0.60
CA ARG A 150 -6.66 -12.96 -0.67
C ARG A 150 -5.82 -12.42 -1.83
N ILE A 151 -5.14 -11.31 -1.63
CA ILE A 151 -4.22 -10.73 -2.61
C ILE A 151 -3.10 -11.73 -2.93
N ARG A 152 -2.47 -12.29 -1.92
CA ARG A 152 -1.37 -13.26 -2.07
C ARG A 152 -1.81 -14.55 -2.73
N SER A 153 -3.04 -15.01 -2.49
CA SER A 153 -3.58 -16.21 -3.13
C SER A 153 -3.77 -16.07 -4.66
N HIS A 154 -3.80 -14.84 -5.17
CA HIS A 154 -3.90 -14.52 -6.59
C HIS A 154 -2.58 -13.99 -7.19
N ASN A 155 -1.46 -14.16 -6.48
CA ASN A 155 -0.16 -13.74 -6.97
C ASN A 155 0.24 -14.58 -8.20
N LEU A 156 0.39 -13.93 -9.35
CA LEU A 156 0.81 -14.59 -10.60
C LEU A 156 2.24 -15.18 -10.51
N LEU A 157 3.04 -14.69 -9.57
CA LEU A 157 4.42 -15.13 -9.33
C LEU A 157 4.52 -16.12 -8.15
N ALA A 158 3.42 -16.70 -7.68
CA ALA A 158 3.40 -17.63 -6.54
C ALA A 158 4.22 -18.92 -6.75
N GLY A 159 4.57 -19.26 -8.01
CA GLY A 159 5.45 -20.37 -8.35
C GLY A 159 6.95 -20.10 -8.20
N TYR A 160 7.33 -18.87 -7.90
CA TYR A 160 8.72 -18.43 -7.69
C TYR A 160 9.06 -18.33 -6.19
N PRO A 161 10.35 -18.22 -5.81
CA PRO A 161 10.75 -18.11 -4.40
C PRO A 161 10.00 -16.99 -3.67
N ALA A 162 9.39 -17.33 -2.54
CA ALA A 162 8.52 -16.41 -1.78
C ALA A 162 9.28 -15.21 -1.20
N ASP A 163 10.57 -15.35 -0.92
CA ASP A 163 11.45 -14.29 -0.43
C ASP A 163 11.68 -13.19 -1.48
N GLU A 164 11.62 -13.52 -2.78
CA GLU A 164 11.79 -12.55 -3.86
C GLU A 164 10.45 -11.94 -4.32
N TYR A 165 9.38 -12.75 -4.35
CA TYR A 165 8.09 -12.38 -4.99
C TYR A 165 6.93 -12.24 -4.02
N TYR A 166 7.23 -12.02 -2.74
CA TYR A 166 6.20 -11.80 -1.72
C TYR A 166 5.56 -10.42 -1.85
N ILE A 167 4.23 -10.39 -1.91
CA ILE A 167 3.47 -9.13 -1.96
C ILE A 167 3.38 -8.54 -0.55
N GLU A 168 4.08 -7.43 -0.31
CA GLU A 168 4.10 -6.74 0.99
C GLU A 168 3.07 -5.62 1.08
N ILE A 169 2.89 -4.85 -0.01
CA ILE A 169 2.08 -3.63 -0.05
C ILE A 169 1.64 -3.35 -1.48
N SER A 170 0.88 -2.29 -1.67
CA SER A 170 0.47 -1.72 -2.94
C SER A 170 1.14 -0.37 -3.20
N ASN A 171 0.99 0.16 -4.42
CA ASN A 171 1.29 1.54 -4.78
C ASN A 171 0.26 2.52 -4.17
N PRO A 172 0.44 3.84 -4.31
CA PRO A 172 -0.40 4.84 -3.63
C PRO A 172 -1.91 4.76 -3.91
N CYS A 173 -2.30 4.32 -5.11
CA CYS A 173 -3.71 4.19 -5.50
C CYS A 173 -4.29 2.78 -5.25
N ALA A 174 -3.49 1.85 -4.77
CA ALA A 174 -3.85 0.47 -4.43
C ALA A 174 -4.28 -0.42 -5.62
N GLU A 175 -3.94 -0.04 -6.86
CA GLU A 175 -4.24 -0.85 -8.05
C GLU A 175 -3.13 -1.84 -8.41
N TYR A 176 -1.88 -1.61 -7.97
CA TYR A 176 -0.76 -2.51 -8.21
C TYR A 176 -0.29 -3.18 -6.92
N LEU A 177 -0.44 -4.49 -6.88
CA LEU A 177 -0.08 -5.34 -5.75
C LEU A 177 1.18 -6.13 -6.11
N GLY A 178 2.33 -5.66 -5.68
CA GLY A 178 3.62 -6.20 -6.10
C GLY A 178 4.58 -6.52 -4.95
N ASN A 179 5.65 -7.20 -5.32
CA ASN A 179 6.78 -7.46 -4.44
C ASN A 179 7.60 -6.18 -4.21
N ALA A 180 8.49 -6.23 -3.20
CA ALA A 180 9.37 -5.12 -2.88
C ALA A 180 10.31 -4.77 -4.05
N TYR A 181 10.62 -3.48 -4.18
CA TYR A 181 11.49 -2.93 -5.23
C TYR A 181 11.02 -3.16 -6.66
N ASN A 182 9.73 -3.35 -6.83
CA ASN A 182 9.10 -3.40 -8.14
C ASN A 182 8.50 -2.05 -8.52
N ALA A 183 8.20 -1.86 -9.80
CA ALA A 183 7.58 -0.65 -10.34
C ALA A 183 6.51 -1.03 -11.37
N CYS A 184 5.56 -0.13 -11.60
CA CYS A 184 4.61 -0.24 -12.70
C CYS A 184 4.55 1.07 -13.48
N ASN A 185 4.38 0.97 -14.78
CA ASN A 185 4.02 2.05 -15.65
C ASN A 185 2.56 1.87 -16.09
N LEU A 186 1.88 2.99 -16.37
CA LEU A 186 0.46 3.01 -16.65
C LEU A 186 0.18 3.53 -18.06
N GLY A 187 -0.83 2.94 -18.69
CA GLY A 187 -1.39 3.40 -19.94
C GLY A 187 -2.89 3.19 -19.95
N SER A 188 -3.61 4.02 -20.70
CA SER A 188 -5.06 3.90 -20.85
C SER A 188 -5.45 3.97 -22.32
N ILE A 189 -6.37 3.11 -22.72
CA ILE A 189 -6.96 3.11 -24.06
C ILE A 189 -8.37 3.68 -23.97
N ASN A 190 -8.65 4.72 -24.76
CA ASN A 190 -10.00 5.23 -24.89
C ASN A 190 -10.84 4.29 -25.76
N ILE A 191 -11.63 3.44 -25.13
CA ILE A 191 -12.47 2.42 -25.80
C ILE A 191 -13.52 3.07 -26.72
N TYR A 192 -13.94 4.31 -26.46
CA TYR A 192 -14.87 5.01 -27.33
C TYR A 192 -14.38 5.13 -28.77
N ASN A 193 -13.09 5.24 -29.00
CA ASN A 193 -12.50 5.29 -30.34
C ASN A 193 -12.66 3.98 -31.13
N ALA A 194 -12.98 2.88 -30.43
CA ALA A 194 -13.28 1.60 -31.05
C ALA A 194 -14.78 1.40 -31.34
N VAL A 195 -15.64 2.40 -31.07
CA VAL A 195 -17.08 2.28 -31.34
C VAL A 195 -17.37 2.72 -32.77
N LYS A 196 -17.89 1.81 -33.58
CA LYS A 196 -18.48 2.10 -34.88
C LYS A 196 -19.92 2.59 -34.72
N ASN A 197 -20.34 3.53 -35.52
CA ASN A 197 -21.71 4.09 -35.54
C ASN A 197 -22.24 4.48 -34.14
N PRO A 198 -21.48 5.29 -33.36
CA PRO A 198 -21.88 5.64 -32.00
C PRO A 198 -23.25 6.33 -32.01
N PHE A 199 -24.04 6.08 -30.94
CA PHE A 199 -25.38 6.66 -30.75
C PHE A 199 -26.45 6.21 -31.77
N THR A 200 -26.19 5.15 -32.56
CA THR A 200 -27.17 4.55 -33.46
C THR A 200 -27.56 3.15 -32.99
N LYS A 201 -28.61 2.59 -33.63
CA LYS A 201 -28.99 1.19 -33.35
C LYS A 201 -27.95 0.16 -33.83
N GLU A 202 -27.11 0.59 -34.78
CA GLU A 202 -26.02 -0.20 -35.37
C GLU A 202 -24.68 0.00 -34.64
N ALA A 203 -24.70 0.62 -33.47
CA ALA A 203 -23.49 0.81 -32.65
C ALA A 203 -22.86 -0.53 -32.28
N ALA A 204 -21.58 -0.69 -32.60
CA ALA A 204 -20.83 -1.91 -32.33
C ALA A 204 -19.36 -1.60 -31.99
N ILE A 205 -18.71 -2.48 -31.25
CA ILE A 205 -17.28 -2.36 -30.95
C ILE A 205 -16.47 -2.95 -32.11
N ASP A 206 -15.49 -2.19 -32.59
CA ASP A 206 -14.46 -2.66 -33.50
C ASP A 206 -13.36 -3.38 -32.71
N PHE A 207 -13.50 -4.69 -32.56
CA PHE A 207 -12.54 -5.50 -31.82
C PHE A 207 -11.17 -5.59 -32.51
N ASP A 208 -11.10 -5.48 -33.85
CA ASP A 208 -9.83 -5.48 -34.59
C ASP A 208 -9.03 -4.21 -34.31
N TYR A 209 -9.72 -3.06 -34.31
CA TYR A 209 -9.11 -1.81 -33.90
C TYR A 209 -8.64 -1.85 -32.44
N LEU A 210 -9.49 -2.35 -31.54
CA LEU A 210 -9.17 -2.45 -30.12
C LEU A 210 -7.97 -3.38 -29.88
N ALA A 211 -7.90 -4.54 -30.56
CA ALA A 211 -6.78 -5.45 -30.46
C ALA A 211 -5.46 -4.79 -30.90
N LYS A 212 -5.45 -4.04 -32.00
CA LYS A 212 -4.27 -3.28 -32.46
C LYS A 212 -3.86 -2.22 -31.46
N ALA A 213 -4.83 -1.47 -30.90
CA ALA A 213 -4.56 -0.44 -29.90
C ALA A 213 -3.92 -1.04 -28.63
N VAL A 214 -4.45 -2.19 -28.15
CA VAL A 214 -3.89 -2.93 -27.02
C VAL A 214 -2.46 -3.40 -27.28
N GLN A 215 -2.23 -4.03 -28.45
CA GLN A 215 -0.88 -4.49 -28.84
C GLN A 215 0.14 -3.35 -28.86
N THR A 216 -0.25 -2.21 -29.45
CA THR A 216 0.59 -1.03 -29.52
C THR A 216 0.86 -0.46 -28.13
N GLY A 217 -0.18 -0.38 -27.27
CA GLY A 217 -0.08 0.11 -25.91
C GLY A 217 0.85 -0.74 -25.04
N ILE A 218 0.73 -2.07 -25.12
CA ILE A 218 1.61 -2.99 -24.37
C ILE A 218 3.07 -2.84 -24.84
N ARG A 219 3.33 -2.80 -26.15
CA ARG A 219 4.69 -2.60 -26.65
C ARG A 219 5.28 -1.27 -26.19
N ALA A 220 4.49 -0.20 -26.23
CA ALA A 220 4.96 1.11 -25.77
C ALA A 220 5.31 1.10 -24.28
N LEU A 221 4.54 0.42 -23.44
CA LEU A 221 4.82 0.28 -22.00
C LEU A 221 6.06 -0.57 -21.75
N ASP A 222 6.29 -1.62 -22.54
CA ASP A 222 7.47 -2.49 -22.47
C ASP A 222 8.74 -1.72 -22.85
N GLU A 223 8.73 -1.01 -23.97
CA GLU A 223 9.85 -0.15 -24.43
C GLU A 223 10.21 0.96 -23.40
N ILE A 224 9.21 1.49 -22.67
CA ILE A 224 9.47 2.47 -21.60
C ILE A 224 10.28 1.85 -20.47
N LEU A 225 10.11 0.58 -20.16
CA LEU A 225 10.91 -0.11 -19.13
C LEU A 225 12.38 -0.20 -19.58
N ASP A 226 12.64 -0.58 -20.81
CA ASP A 226 13.99 -0.65 -21.37
C ASP A 226 14.65 0.73 -21.41
N TYR A 227 13.93 1.73 -21.91
CA TYR A 227 14.42 3.12 -21.93
C TYR A 227 14.71 3.67 -20.53
N GLY A 228 13.88 3.31 -19.55
CA GLY A 228 14.02 3.73 -18.15
C GLY A 228 15.14 3.01 -17.40
N TYR A 229 15.64 1.89 -17.90
CA TYR A 229 16.64 1.08 -17.20
C TYR A 229 17.93 1.86 -16.91
N ASP A 230 18.44 2.60 -17.89
CA ASP A 230 19.64 3.43 -17.77
C ASP A 230 19.41 4.70 -16.93
N MET A 231 18.18 5.08 -16.70
CA MET A 231 17.79 6.27 -15.92
C MET A 231 17.47 5.96 -14.46
N GLN A 232 17.50 4.67 -14.07
CA GLN A 232 17.21 4.28 -12.69
C GLN A 232 18.31 4.78 -11.72
N PRO A 233 17.87 5.21 -10.56
CA PRO A 233 18.75 5.76 -9.54
C PRO A 233 19.57 4.69 -8.80
#